data_55cd99a29e43d02a43849139f8669cee
#
_entry.id   55cd99a29e43d02a43849139f8669cee
#
_cell.length_a   1.000
_cell.length_b   1.000
_cell.length_c   1.000
_cell.angle_alpha   90.00
_cell.angle_beta   90.00
_cell.angle_gamma   90.00
#
_symmetry.space_group_name_H-M   'P 1'
#
loop_
_entity.id
_entity.type
_entity.pdbx_description
1 polymer ?
#
loop_
_entity_poly.entity_id
_entity_poly.type
_entity_poly.pdbx_seq_one_letter_code
_entity_poly.pdbx_strand_id
1 'polypeptide(L)'
;TVGATRSGKTRCLVIQSIINSALAGESIVTSDPKGEIFGYTAGFLKQIGYNVVTLDFKNPKKSSYYNFLQPVINELKKGNLAEAQMKASDICESIVGEAKGEKIWNDGEKATIKTGIMSVCMEAPENMQNMANVYYFLANLCKENEKGELLMDYFLDRLKNGYFDEEKQIAVEGNPNHPAIASFAPSSIAS
;
A
#
# COMPACT_ATOMS: atom_id res chain seq x y z
N THR A 1 -4.55 20.17 26.81
CA THR A 1 -4.17 20.03 28.25
C THR A 1 -2.67 20.19 28.40
N VAL A 2 -2.24 21.15 29.20
CA VAL A 2 -0.81 21.41 29.51
C VAL A 2 -0.51 20.89 30.91
N GLY A 3 0.63 20.26 31.08
CA GLY A 3 1.07 19.74 32.38
C GLY A 3 2.51 19.24 32.33
N ALA A 4 3.25 19.36 33.42
CA ALA A 4 4.64 18.92 33.53
C ALA A 4 4.78 17.41 33.28
N THR A 5 5.99 16.97 32.98
CA THR A 5 6.35 15.55 32.87
C THR A 5 6.04 14.84 34.19
N ARG A 6 5.47 13.63 34.14
CA ARG A 6 5.03 12.84 35.31
C ARG A 6 3.83 13.40 36.10
N SER A 7 3.06 14.33 35.54
CA SER A 7 1.85 14.89 36.19
C SER A 7 0.62 13.98 36.14
N GLY A 8 0.75 12.71 35.76
CA GLY A 8 -0.36 11.76 35.70
C GLY A 8 -1.31 11.93 34.50
N LYS A 9 -1.00 12.80 33.52
CA LYS A 9 -1.87 13.08 32.36
C LYS A 9 -2.34 11.81 31.63
N THR A 10 -1.44 10.89 31.38
CA THR A 10 -1.78 9.65 30.67
C THR A 10 -2.84 8.85 31.44
N ARG A 11 -2.66 8.68 32.76
CA ARG A 11 -3.60 7.90 33.58
C ARG A 11 -4.94 8.61 33.81
N CYS A 12 -4.88 9.89 34.17
CA CYS A 12 -6.07 10.63 34.60
C CYS A 12 -6.92 11.19 33.44
N LEU A 13 -6.31 11.40 32.26
CA LEU A 13 -7.01 11.98 31.13
C LEU A 13 -7.07 11.02 29.95
N VAL A 14 -5.90 10.60 29.42
CA VAL A 14 -5.87 9.86 28.16
C VAL A 14 -6.55 8.49 28.29
N ILE A 15 -6.20 7.71 29.31
CA ILE A 15 -6.79 6.39 29.54
C ILE A 15 -8.29 6.52 29.81
N GLN A 16 -8.71 7.49 30.62
CA GLN A 16 -10.14 7.71 30.91
C GLN A 16 -10.91 8.13 29.65
N SER A 17 -10.33 9.00 28.82
CA SER A 17 -10.95 9.39 27.54
C SER A 17 -11.13 8.19 26.62
N ILE A 18 -10.11 7.34 26.50
CA ILE A 18 -10.19 6.13 25.67
C ILE A 18 -11.29 5.19 26.18
N ILE A 19 -11.38 4.98 27.50
CA ILE A 19 -12.41 4.12 28.08
C ILE A 19 -13.82 4.71 27.83
N ASN A 20 -14.00 6.03 28.01
CA ASN A 20 -15.28 6.68 27.77
C ASN A 20 -15.70 6.61 26.30
N SER A 21 -14.78 6.90 25.37
CA SER A 21 -15.04 6.77 23.93
C SER A 21 -15.36 5.32 23.55
N ALA A 22 -14.66 4.35 24.14
CA ALA A 22 -14.95 2.95 23.90
C ALA A 22 -16.33 2.52 24.43
N LEU A 23 -16.73 2.98 25.59
CA LEU A 23 -18.08 2.72 26.12
C LEU A 23 -19.17 3.39 25.32
N ALA A 24 -18.85 4.51 24.64
CA ALA A 24 -19.75 5.18 23.68
C ALA A 24 -19.78 4.51 22.30
N GLY A 25 -18.97 3.47 22.05
CA GLY A 25 -18.92 2.75 20.77
C GLY A 25 -18.11 3.49 19.67
N GLU A 26 -17.25 4.44 20.03
CA GLU A 26 -16.47 5.25 19.10
C GLU A 26 -15.21 4.53 18.65
N SER A 27 -14.79 4.72 17.39
CA SER A 27 -13.48 4.29 16.91
C SER A 27 -12.38 5.20 17.44
N ILE A 28 -11.25 4.60 17.88
CA ILE A 28 -10.19 5.32 18.57
C ILE A 28 -8.86 5.11 17.84
N VAL A 29 -8.15 6.21 17.57
CA VAL A 29 -6.77 6.20 17.09
C VAL A 29 -5.91 6.98 18.07
N THR A 30 -4.79 6.37 18.53
CA THR A 30 -3.90 7.01 19.49
C THR A 30 -2.43 6.73 19.18
N SER A 31 -1.56 7.67 19.51
CA SER A 31 -0.12 7.49 19.47
C SER A 31 0.38 7.13 20.87
N ASP A 32 1.11 6.01 20.97
CA ASP A 32 1.63 5.48 22.25
C ASP A 32 3.14 5.18 22.17
N PRO A 33 4.01 6.19 22.20
CA PRO A 33 5.45 6.02 22.03
C PRO A 33 6.11 5.11 23.08
N LYS A 34 5.46 4.91 24.22
CA LYS A 34 5.96 4.11 25.36
C LYS A 34 5.26 2.76 25.53
N GLY A 35 4.14 2.52 24.84
CA GLY A 35 3.32 1.33 25.02
C GLY A 35 2.49 1.31 26.31
N GLU A 36 2.44 2.43 27.06
CA GLU A 36 1.69 2.52 28.32
C GLU A 36 0.18 2.47 28.09
N ILE A 37 -0.32 3.17 27.09
CA ILE A 37 -1.75 3.22 26.75
C ILE A 37 -2.23 1.85 26.35
N PHE A 38 -1.52 1.19 25.43
CA PHE A 38 -1.81 -0.19 25.02
C PHE A 38 -1.81 -1.15 26.21
N GLY A 39 -0.78 -1.07 27.05
CA GLY A 39 -0.67 -1.94 28.23
C GLY A 39 -1.84 -1.82 29.20
N TYR A 40 -2.40 -0.62 29.38
CA TYR A 40 -3.51 -0.40 30.30
C TYR A 40 -4.89 -0.61 29.70
N THR A 41 -5.07 -0.44 28.38
CA THR A 41 -6.41 -0.40 27.76
C THR A 41 -6.73 -1.59 26.87
N ALA A 42 -5.72 -2.23 26.24
CA ALA A 42 -5.95 -3.25 25.22
C ALA A 42 -6.73 -4.47 25.73
N GLY A 43 -6.46 -4.91 26.96
CA GLY A 43 -7.20 -6.02 27.58
C GLY A 43 -8.69 -5.71 27.75
N PHE A 44 -9.00 -4.55 28.31
CA PHE A 44 -10.37 -4.08 28.46
C PHE A 44 -11.09 -3.90 27.11
N LEU A 45 -10.42 -3.23 26.17
CA LEU A 45 -11.00 -2.99 24.83
C LEU A 45 -11.36 -4.31 24.13
N LYS A 46 -10.48 -5.31 24.20
CA LYS A 46 -10.77 -6.65 23.66
C LYS A 46 -11.96 -7.33 24.34
N GLN A 47 -12.08 -7.20 25.66
CA GLN A 47 -13.20 -7.77 26.40
C GLN A 47 -14.56 -7.18 26.00
N ILE A 48 -14.62 -5.90 25.67
CA ILE A 48 -15.84 -5.25 25.18
C ILE A 48 -16.02 -5.32 23.66
N GLY A 49 -15.23 -6.16 22.97
CA GLY A 49 -15.42 -6.49 21.56
C GLY A 49 -14.68 -5.61 20.54
N TYR A 50 -13.76 -4.74 20.99
CA TYR A 50 -12.96 -3.94 20.06
C TYR A 50 -11.91 -4.77 19.33
N ASN A 51 -11.76 -4.51 18.04
CA ASN A 51 -10.61 -4.96 17.28
C ASN A 51 -9.42 -4.02 17.54
N VAL A 52 -8.48 -4.47 18.38
CA VAL A 52 -7.32 -3.66 18.77
C VAL A 52 -6.16 -3.95 17.82
N VAL A 53 -5.84 -2.98 16.97
CA VAL A 53 -4.74 -3.02 16.00
C VAL A 53 -3.58 -2.18 16.51
N THR A 54 -2.36 -2.71 16.42
CA THR A 54 -1.13 -2.00 16.83
C THR A 54 -0.12 -1.98 15.72
N LEU A 55 0.50 -0.82 15.48
CA LEU A 55 1.64 -0.66 14.59
C LEU A 55 2.87 -0.33 15.46
N ASP A 56 3.73 -1.32 15.67
CA ASP A 56 4.95 -1.18 16.48
C ASP A 56 6.18 -1.20 15.58
N PHE A 57 6.69 -0.01 15.26
CA PHE A 57 7.89 0.15 14.43
C PHE A 57 9.19 -0.24 15.16
N LYS A 58 9.19 -0.31 16.49
CA LYS A 58 10.35 -0.75 17.27
C LYS A 58 10.46 -2.26 17.31
N ASN A 59 9.31 -2.94 17.35
CA ASN A 59 9.20 -4.40 17.39
C ASN A 59 8.22 -4.90 16.32
N PRO A 60 8.59 -4.88 15.03
CA PRO A 60 7.69 -5.26 13.94
C PRO A 60 7.07 -6.66 14.09
N LYS A 61 7.76 -7.59 14.77
CA LYS A 61 7.24 -8.93 15.05
C LYS A 61 6.04 -8.95 16.01
N LYS A 62 5.84 -7.89 16.80
CA LYS A 62 4.70 -7.71 17.72
C LYS A 62 3.62 -6.81 17.13
N SER A 63 3.88 -6.23 15.96
CA SER A 63 2.94 -5.38 15.24
C SER A 63 1.83 -6.21 14.61
N SER A 64 0.65 -5.62 14.47
CA SER A 64 -0.39 -6.18 13.62
C SER A 64 0.06 -6.13 12.16
N TYR A 65 -0.28 -7.15 11.39
CA TYR A 65 0.01 -7.16 9.96
C TYR A 65 -0.93 -6.20 9.23
N TYR A 66 -0.36 -5.38 8.37
CA TYR A 66 -1.11 -4.49 7.50
C TYR A 66 -0.52 -4.56 6.08
N ASN A 67 -1.37 -4.90 5.12
CA ASN A 67 -0.99 -4.87 3.72
C ASN A 67 -1.46 -3.54 3.11
N PHE A 68 -0.53 -2.65 2.75
CA PHE A 68 -0.84 -1.37 2.12
C PHE A 68 -1.63 -1.50 0.81
N LEU A 69 -1.53 -2.63 0.12
CA LEU A 69 -2.27 -2.91 -1.10
C LEU A 69 -3.71 -3.42 -0.82
N GLN A 70 -4.07 -3.71 0.42
CA GLN A 70 -5.37 -4.28 0.74
C GLN A 70 -6.57 -3.45 0.24
N PRO A 71 -6.57 -2.10 0.30
CA PRO A 71 -7.64 -1.30 -0.28
C PRO A 71 -7.78 -1.50 -1.79
N VAL A 72 -6.67 -1.57 -2.53
CA VAL A 72 -6.66 -1.83 -3.98
C VAL A 72 -7.21 -3.22 -4.29
N ILE A 73 -6.70 -4.24 -3.59
CA ILE A 73 -7.11 -5.65 -3.74
C ILE A 73 -8.61 -5.82 -3.48
N ASN A 74 -9.14 -5.16 -2.44
CA ASN A 74 -10.55 -5.24 -2.11
C ASN A 74 -11.45 -4.68 -3.22
N GLU A 75 -11.06 -3.57 -3.85
CA GLU A 75 -11.84 -2.98 -4.94
C GLU A 75 -11.72 -3.83 -6.23
N LEU A 76 -10.55 -4.39 -6.51
CA LEU A 76 -10.39 -5.35 -7.62
C LEU A 76 -11.27 -6.59 -7.45
N LYS A 77 -11.35 -7.14 -6.23
CA LYS A 77 -12.24 -8.29 -5.93
C LYS A 77 -13.73 -7.97 -6.10
N LYS A 78 -14.12 -6.71 -5.94
CA LYS A 78 -15.49 -6.23 -6.22
C LYS A 78 -15.75 -5.92 -7.70
N GLY A 79 -14.72 -5.95 -8.55
CA GLY A 79 -14.79 -5.51 -9.94
C GLY A 79 -14.77 -3.99 -10.15
N ASN A 80 -14.47 -3.21 -9.11
CA ASN A 80 -14.45 -1.73 -9.14
C ASN A 80 -13.06 -1.22 -9.59
N LEU A 81 -12.75 -1.39 -10.85
CA LEU A 81 -11.42 -1.05 -11.39
C LEU A 81 -11.07 0.43 -11.22
N ALA A 82 -12.02 1.34 -11.45
CA ALA A 82 -11.79 2.77 -11.30
C ALA A 82 -11.43 3.15 -9.86
N GLU A 83 -12.13 2.59 -8.87
CA GLU A 83 -11.86 2.81 -7.46
C GLU A 83 -10.50 2.19 -7.05
N ALA A 84 -10.18 1.01 -7.56
CA ALA A 84 -8.88 0.38 -7.34
C ALA A 84 -7.72 1.26 -7.84
N GLN A 85 -7.86 1.85 -9.03
CA GLN A 85 -6.89 2.79 -9.59
C GLN A 85 -6.77 4.08 -8.75
N MET A 86 -7.86 4.55 -8.18
CA MET A 86 -7.85 5.71 -7.28
C MET A 86 -7.11 5.38 -5.98
N LYS A 87 -7.40 4.23 -5.36
CA LYS A 87 -6.65 3.77 -4.17
C LYS A 87 -5.16 3.57 -4.44
N ALA A 88 -4.81 3.06 -5.61
CA ALA A 88 -3.41 2.96 -6.02
C ALA A 88 -2.75 4.34 -6.14
N SER A 89 -3.47 5.34 -6.68
CA SER A 89 -2.99 6.71 -6.75
C SER A 89 -2.79 7.33 -5.37
N ASP A 90 -3.70 7.13 -4.43
CA ASP A 90 -3.60 7.61 -3.04
C ASP A 90 -2.33 7.04 -2.37
N ILE A 91 -2.01 5.78 -2.61
CA ILE A 91 -0.78 5.14 -2.12
C ILE A 91 0.45 5.82 -2.73
N CYS A 92 0.45 6.06 -4.06
CA CYS A 92 1.55 6.75 -4.74
C CYS A 92 1.76 8.16 -4.21
N GLU A 93 0.67 8.94 -4.01
CA GLU A 93 0.75 10.28 -3.41
C GLU A 93 1.39 10.24 -2.02
N SER A 94 1.03 9.24 -1.21
CA SER A 94 1.58 9.07 0.15
C SER A 94 3.07 8.72 0.15
N ILE A 95 3.56 7.99 -0.86
CA ILE A 95 4.95 7.56 -0.97
C ILE A 95 5.84 8.66 -1.55
N VAL A 96 5.43 9.23 -2.68
CA VAL A 96 6.22 10.22 -3.44
C VAL A 96 6.10 11.60 -2.80
N GLY A 97 4.89 11.94 -2.30
CA GLY A 97 4.61 13.24 -1.70
C GLY A 97 4.54 14.38 -2.71
N GLU A 98 4.72 15.61 -2.23
CA GLU A 98 4.72 16.82 -3.06
C GLU A 98 6.01 16.94 -3.86
N ALA A 99 5.89 17.48 -5.08
CA ALA A 99 7.05 17.73 -5.95
C ALA A 99 8.01 18.74 -5.32
N LYS A 100 9.27 18.37 -5.14
CA LYS A 100 10.35 19.26 -4.69
C LYS A 100 11.16 19.88 -5.85
N GLY A 101 10.76 19.64 -7.09
CA GLY A 101 11.40 20.07 -8.32
C GLY A 101 10.41 20.14 -9.47
N GLU A 102 10.86 19.78 -10.67
CA GLU A 102 9.98 19.75 -11.85
C GLU A 102 8.89 18.68 -11.67
N LYS A 103 7.64 19.08 -11.86
CA LYS A 103 6.46 18.24 -11.67
C LYS A 103 6.50 16.96 -12.52
N ILE A 104 7.11 17.03 -13.70
CA ILE A 104 7.20 15.91 -14.65
C ILE A 104 7.91 14.69 -14.05
N TRP A 105 8.97 14.88 -13.27
CA TRP A 105 9.68 13.78 -12.61
C TRP A 105 8.85 13.14 -11.51
N ASN A 106 8.16 13.96 -10.72
CA ASN A 106 7.27 13.49 -9.68
C ASN A 106 6.08 12.69 -10.25
N ASP A 107 5.49 13.16 -11.35
CA ASP A 107 4.40 12.47 -12.05
C ASP A 107 4.89 11.14 -12.67
N GLY A 108 6.13 11.10 -13.20
CA GLY A 108 6.76 9.89 -13.71
C GLY A 108 7.00 8.83 -12.62
N GLU A 109 7.50 9.25 -11.44
CA GLU A 109 7.67 8.36 -10.29
C GLU A 109 6.33 7.76 -9.84
N LYS A 110 5.28 8.59 -9.72
CA LYS A 110 3.94 8.13 -9.36
C LYS A 110 3.38 7.15 -10.39
N ALA A 111 3.54 7.45 -11.68
CA ALA A 111 3.10 6.58 -12.77
C ALA A 111 3.78 5.21 -12.71
N THR A 112 5.10 5.17 -12.49
CA THR A 112 5.88 3.94 -12.37
C THR A 112 5.45 3.10 -11.17
N ILE A 113 5.30 3.73 -10.00
CA ILE A 113 4.86 3.02 -8.79
C ILE A 113 3.42 2.50 -8.97
N LYS A 114 2.53 3.30 -9.55
CA LYS A 114 1.15 2.88 -9.83
C LYS A 114 1.09 1.69 -10.78
N THR A 115 1.92 1.70 -11.83
CA THR A 115 2.08 0.57 -12.75
C THR A 115 2.46 -0.70 -11.99
N GLY A 116 3.46 -0.60 -11.11
CA GLY A 116 3.88 -1.72 -10.28
C GLY A 116 2.80 -2.22 -9.33
N ILE A 117 2.07 -1.32 -8.67
CA ILE A 117 0.96 -1.67 -7.77
C ILE A 117 -0.14 -2.40 -8.55
N MET A 118 -0.58 -1.85 -9.67
CA MET A 118 -1.66 -2.46 -10.46
C MET A 118 -1.24 -3.81 -11.04
N SER A 119 0.00 -3.93 -11.55
CA SER A 119 0.53 -5.21 -12.04
C SER A 119 0.56 -6.28 -10.95
N VAL A 120 1.12 -5.96 -9.78
CA VAL A 120 1.21 -6.93 -8.68
C VAL A 120 -0.18 -7.29 -8.14
N CYS A 121 -1.10 -6.34 -8.01
CA CYS A 121 -2.44 -6.63 -7.50
C CYS A 121 -3.30 -7.44 -8.46
N MET A 122 -3.05 -7.38 -9.77
CA MET A 122 -3.86 -8.07 -10.78
C MET A 122 -3.23 -9.39 -11.24
N GLU A 123 -1.90 -9.42 -11.40
CA GLU A 123 -1.21 -10.53 -12.02
C GLU A 123 -0.52 -11.48 -11.03
N ALA A 124 -0.16 -11.00 -9.84
CA ALA A 124 0.54 -11.82 -8.87
C ALA A 124 -0.42 -12.71 -8.05
N PRO A 125 0.02 -13.91 -7.62
CA PRO A 125 -0.72 -14.71 -6.65
C PRO A 125 -1.05 -13.94 -5.37
N GLU A 126 -2.18 -14.24 -4.73
CA GLU A 126 -2.67 -13.49 -3.56
C GLU A 126 -1.64 -13.34 -2.43
N ASN A 127 -0.85 -14.37 -2.15
CA ASN A 127 0.21 -14.34 -1.13
C ASN A 127 1.39 -13.45 -1.50
N MET A 128 1.49 -13.01 -2.76
CA MET A 128 2.54 -12.12 -3.26
C MET A 128 2.06 -10.67 -3.46
N GLN A 129 0.79 -10.39 -3.28
CA GLN A 129 0.20 -9.05 -3.45
C GLN A 129 0.54 -8.14 -2.26
N ASN A 130 1.78 -7.65 -2.18
CA ASN A 130 2.27 -6.76 -1.13
C ASN A 130 3.32 -5.77 -1.65
N MET A 131 3.59 -4.70 -0.90
CA MET A 131 4.51 -3.63 -1.30
C MET A 131 5.96 -4.09 -1.49
N ALA A 132 6.41 -5.11 -0.76
CA ALA A 132 7.75 -5.64 -0.97
C ALA A 132 7.90 -6.24 -2.38
N ASN A 133 6.88 -6.97 -2.84
CA ASN A 133 6.87 -7.51 -4.20
C ASN A 133 6.69 -6.43 -5.27
N VAL A 134 5.99 -5.34 -4.99
CA VAL A 134 5.98 -4.16 -5.90
C VAL A 134 7.39 -3.61 -6.05
N TYR A 135 8.12 -3.44 -4.96
CA TYR A 135 9.51 -2.98 -5.01
C TYR A 135 10.40 -3.93 -5.82
N TYR A 136 10.37 -5.24 -5.54
CA TYR A 136 11.19 -6.21 -6.29
C TYR A 136 10.81 -6.29 -7.75
N PHE A 137 9.53 -6.21 -8.07
CA PHE A 137 9.02 -6.19 -9.43
C PHE A 137 9.56 -4.99 -10.20
N LEU A 138 9.41 -3.76 -9.68
CA LEU A 138 9.93 -2.56 -10.31
C LEU A 138 11.45 -2.58 -10.41
N ALA A 139 12.17 -2.99 -9.36
CA ALA A 139 13.62 -3.09 -9.35
C ALA A 139 14.16 -4.07 -10.42
N ASN A 140 13.38 -5.06 -10.81
CA ASN A 140 13.74 -5.97 -11.89
C ASN A 140 13.35 -5.39 -13.26
N LEU A 141 12.19 -4.78 -13.40
CA LEU A 141 11.73 -4.25 -14.69
C LEU A 141 12.47 -2.98 -15.13
N CYS A 142 13.09 -2.24 -14.21
CA CYS A 142 13.96 -1.11 -14.53
C CYS A 142 15.36 -1.51 -15.01
N LYS A 143 15.63 -2.81 -15.18
CA LYS A 143 16.88 -3.30 -15.77
C LYS A 143 16.76 -3.37 -17.28
N GLU A 144 17.88 -3.22 -17.96
CA GLU A 144 18.00 -3.46 -19.39
C GLU A 144 18.29 -4.95 -19.67
N ASN A 145 17.78 -5.42 -20.79
CA ASN A 145 18.15 -6.72 -21.35
C ASN A 145 19.51 -6.64 -22.07
N GLU A 146 20.00 -7.76 -22.61
CA GLU A 146 21.25 -7.83 -23.36
C GLU A 146 21.27 -6.93 -24.63
N LYS A 147 20.11 -6.45 -25.07
CA LYS A 147 19.96 -5.57 -26.24
C LYS A 147 19.85 -4.08 -25.86
N GLY A 148 19.91 -3.74 -24.56
CA GLY A 148 19.74 -2.38 -24.07
C GLY A 148 18.28 -1.90 -24.00
N GLU A 149 17.30 -2.82 -24.06
CA GLU A 149 15.87 -2.50 -23.94
C GLU A 149 15.43 -2.70 -22.49
N LEU A 150 14.57 -1.82 -21.98
CA LEU A 150 14.00 -1.96 -20.62
C LEU A 150 13.09 -3.19 -20.54
N LEU A 151 13.28 -3.99 -19.51
CA LEU A 151 12.40 -5.13 -19.23
C LEU A 151 10.95 -4.71 -18.97
N MET A 152 10.74 -3.46 -18.55
CA MET A 152 9.42 -2.86 -18.39
C MET A 152 8.65 -2.81 -19.72
N ASP A 153 9.30 -2.38 -20.80
CA ASP A 153 8.66 -2.29 -22.12
C ASP A 153 8.24 -3.68 -22.62
N TYR A 154 9.12 -4.66 -22.43
CA TYR A 154 8.80 -6.05 -22.77
C TYR A 154 7.63 -6.60 -21.94
N PHE A 155 7.59 -6.30 -20.63
CA PHE A 155 6.49 -6.71 -19.76
C PHE A 155 5.16 -6.06 -20.18
N LEU A 156 5.15 -4.76 -20.46
CA LEU A 156 3.94 -4.05 -20.88
C LEU A 156 3.46 -4.51 -22.26
N ASP A 157 4.37 -4.85 -23.17
CA ASP A 157 4.01 -5.42 -24.46
C ASP A 157 3.32 -6.78 -24.31
N ARG A 158 3.83 -7.65 -23.44
CA ARG A 158 3.18 -8.94 -23.10
C ARG A 158 1.79 -8.77 -22.50
N LEU A 159 1.62 -7.80 -21.59
CA LEU A 159 0.31 -7.48 -21.03
C LEU A 159 -0.68 -7.02 -22.10
N LYS A 160 -0.20 -6.22 -23.05
CA LYS A 160 -1.02 -5.64 -24.11
C LYS A 160 -1.41 -6.65 -25.18
N ASN A 161 -0.44 -7.40 -25.68
CA ASN A 161 -0.58 -8.23 -26.86
C ASN A 161 -0.75 -9.73 -26.53
N GLY A 162 -0.51 -10.11 -25.28
CA GLY A 162 -0.47 -11.52 -24.85
C GLY A 162 0.87 -12.17 -25.18
N TYR A 163 1.02 -13.41 -24.77
CA TYR A 163 2.23 -14.19 -25.01
C TYR A 163 1.94 -15.69 -24.90
N PHE A 164 2.86 -16.50 -25.37
CA PHE A 164 2.86 -17.92 -25.14
C PHE A 164 3.72 -18.28 -23.95
N ASP A 165 3.14 -18.91 -22.93
CA ASP A 165 3.86 -19.42 -21.76
C ASP A 165 4.43 -20.80 -22.09
N GLU A 166 5.73 -20.86 -22.36
CA GLU A 166 6.42 -22.11 -22.75
C GLU A 166 6.46 -23.15 -21.63
N GLU A 167 6.50 -22.70 -20.37
CA GLU A 167 6.52 -23.63 -19.23
C GLU A 167 5.16 -24.32 -19.05
N LYS A 168 4.08 -23.60 -19.20
CA LYS A 168 2.71 -24.11 -19.05
C LYS A 168 2.08 -24.58 -20.34
N GLN A 169 2.75 -24.34 -21.48
CA GLN A 169 2.25 -24.65 -22.83
C GLN A 169 0.86 -24.06 -23.11
N ILE A 170 0.62 -22.83 -22.67
CA ILE A 170 -0.64 -22.11 -22.86
C ILE A 170 -0.40 -20.74 -23.51
N ALA A 171 -1.36 -20.30 -24.33
CA ALA A 171 -1.43 -18.93 -24.79
C ALA A 171 -2.13 -18.08 -23.73
N VAL A 172 -1.51 -16.97 -23.34
CA VAL A 172 -2.08 -15.97 -22.45
C VAL A 172 -2.57 -14.81 -23.31
N GLU A 173 -3.86 -14.52 -23.25
CA GLU A 173 -4.47 -13.43 -24.00
C GLU A 173 -4.01 -12.07 -23.45
N GLY A 174 -3.75 -11.12 -24.36
CA GLY A 174 -3.41 -9.75 -23.99
C GLY A 174 -4.64 -8.95 -23.57
N ASN A 175 -4.40 -7.95 -22.74
CA ASN A 175 -5.41 -6.97 -22.33
C ASN A 175 -4.89 -5.55 -22.63
N PRO A 176 -5.19 -4.98 -23.81
CA PRO A 176 -4.76 -3.62 -24.16
C PRO A 176 -5.25 -2.53 -23.19
N ASN A 177 -6.32 -2.82 -22.45
CA ASN A 177 -6.89 -1.90 -21.46
C ASN A 177 -6.41 -2.20 -20.04
N HIS A 178 -5.33 -2.99 -19.88
CA HIS A 178 -4.79 -3.27 -18.56
C HIS A 178 -4.36 -1.98 -17.85
N PRO A 179 -4.78 -1.74 -16.59
CA PRO A 179 -4.52 -0.48 -15.88
C PRO A 179 -3.04 -0.12 -15.73
N ALA A 180 -2.16 -1.11 -15.65
CA ALA A 180 -0.72 -0.89 -15.60
C ALA A 180 -0.20 -0.18 -16.87
N ILE A 181 -0.72 -0.55 -18.05
CA ILE A 181 -0.35 0.08 -19.34
C ILE A 181 -0.79 1.55 -19.34
N ALA A 182 -2.05 1.80 -18.96
CA ALA A 182 -2.60 3.16 -18.91
C ALA A 182 -1.87 4.04 -17.88
N SER A 183 -1.36 3.46 -16.80
CA SER A 183 -0.61 4.19 -15.76
C SER A 183 0.79 4.57 -16.21
N PHE A 184 1.44 3.77 -17.06
CA PHE A 184 2.80 4.00 -17.54
C PHE A 184 2.88 4.95 -18.75
N ALA A 185 1.85 5.00 -19.59
CA ALA A 185 1.81 5.80 -20.80
C ALA A 185 2.19 7.30 -20.63
N PRO A 186 1.82 8.00 -19.52
CA PRO A 186 2.23 9.39 -19.33
C PRO A 186 3.73 9.59 -19.13
N SER A 187 4.46 8.61 -18.60
CA SER A 187 5.90 8.72 -18.34
C SER A 187 6.75 8.55 -19.60
N SER A 188 6.25 7.85 -20.62
CA SER A 188 6.92 7.65 -21.90
C SER A 188 6.85 8.86 -22.83
N ILE A 189 6.00 9.85 -22.53
CA ILE A 189 5.88 11.10 -23.32
C ILE A 189 6.98 12.11 -22.96
N ALA A 190 7.71 11.88 -21.88
CA ALA A 190 8.74 12.78 -21.36
C ALA A 190 10.17 12.41 -21.80
N SER A 191 10.33 11.41 -22.67
CA SER A 191 11.60 10.98 -23.25
C SER A 191 11.72 11.43 -24.77
#